data_cc1266bd1efc761c898a4ca943a0e518
#
_entry.id   cc1266bd1efc761c898a4ca943a0e518
#
_cell.length_a   1.000
_cell.length_b   1.000
_cell.length_c   1.000
_cell.angle_alpha   90.00
_cell.angle_beta   90.00
_cell.angle_gamma   90.00
#
_symmetry.space_group_name_H-M   'P 1'
#
loop_
_entity.id
_entity.type
_entity.pdbx_description
1 polymer ?
#
loop_
_entity_poly.entity_id
_entity_poly.type
_entity_poly.pdbx_seq_one_letter_code
_entity_poly.pdbx_strand_id
1 'polypeptide(L)'
;MANQYRVTVDELIQTLSAWDGLITGRKKIHLIACGGTALTLLGYKASTADVDFLVPDKNEYARLVTFLKEAGYEQINRHRWKRPGEILLFDLFEGDAVFTTHLLASPLEPGRNRKIREFKKIYLGVLNSIDLIITKLFRGNAVDMDDCKLLVENEPINFDELKARYKETAEYETSQDKVLRNLEVFLQRIQK
;
A
#
# COMPACT_ATOMS: atom_id res chain seq x y z
N MET A 1 -4.71 -25.62 10.92
CA MET A 1 -4.65 -24.20 10.51
C MET A 1 -4.90 -24.16 9.02
N ALA A 2 -5.95 -23.48 8.57
CA ALA A 2 -6.19 -23.34 7.14
C ALA A 2 -5.00 -22.57 6.52
N ASN A 3 -4.40 -23.18 5.51
CA ASN A 3 -3.30 -22.55 4.77
C ASN A 3 -3.88 -21.30 4.07
N GLN A 4 -3.70 -20.12 4.63
CA GLN A 4 -4.19 -18.88 4.03
C GLN A 4 -3.44 -18.70 2.70
N TYR A 5 -4.20 -18.60 1.61
CA TYR A 5 -3.63 -18.34 0.30
C TYR A 5 -2.82 -17.03 0.33
N ARG A 6 -1.70 -17.01 -0.38
CA ARG A 6 -0.81 -15.85 -0.44
C ARG A 6 -0.47 -15.53 -1.89
N VAL A 7 -0.53 -14.26 -2.22
CA VAL A 7 -0.33 -13.72 -3.57
C VAL A 7 1.15 -13.47 -3.81
N THR A 8 1.68 -14.02 -4.88
CA THR A 8 3.05 -13.76 -5.36
C THR A 8 3.09 -12.55 -6.31
N VAL A 9 4.30 -12.04 -6.59
CA VAL A 9 4.49 -10.96 -7.58
C VAL A 9 3.94 -11.36 -8.95
N ASP A 10 4.22 -12.59 -9.41
CA ASP A 10 3.83 -13.04 -10.74
C ASP A 10 2.30 -13.11 -10.89
N GLU A 11 1.60 -13.64 -9.90
CA GLU A 11 0.14 -13.70 -9.88
C GLU A 11 -0.49 -12.30 -9.89
N LEU A 12 0.08 -11.37 -9.10
CA LEU A 12 -0.36 -9.99 -9.08
C LEU A 12 -0.16 -9.30 -10.46
N ILE A 13 1.02 -9.47 -11.05
CA ILE A 13 1.34 -8.90 -12.36
C ILE A 13 0.44 -9.47 -13.46
N GLN A 14 0.15 -10.78 -13.43
CA GLN A 14 -0.78 -11.42 -14.37
C GLN A 14 -2.19 -10.83 -14.23
N THR A 15 -2.68 -10.67 -13.02
CA THR A 15 -4.00 -10.06 -12.75
C THR A 15 -4.07 -8.63 -13.25
N LEU A 16 -3.06 -7.80 -12.95
CA LEU A 16 -3.01 -6.42 -13.42
C LEU A 16 -2.87 -6.31 -14.94
N SER A 17 -2.18 -7.26 -15.58
CA SER A 17 -2.10 -7.33 -17.03
C SER A 17 -3.45 -7.66 -17.67
N ALA A 18 -4.23 -8.55 -17.05
CA ALA A 18 -5.59 -8.85 -17.49
C ALA A 18 -6.51 -7.62 -17.32
N TRP A 19 -6.42 -6.92 -16.18
CA TRP A 19 -7.16 -5.68 -15.95
C TRP A 19 -6.79 -4.61 -16.99
N ASP A 20 -5.51 -4.43 -17.29
CA ASP A 20 -5.01 -3.46 -18.27
C ASP A 20 -5.64 -3.68 -19.67
N GLY A 21 -5.84 -4.94 -20.05
CA GLY A 21 -6.51 -5.31 -21.31
C GLY A 21 -8.01 -5.00 -21.33
N LEU A 22 -8.65 -4.93 -20.17
CA LEU A 22 -10.11 -4.74 -20.04
C LEU A 22 -10.49 -3.29 -19.72
N ILE A 23 -9.65 -2.56 -18.99
CA ILE A 23 -9.91 -1.16 -18.62
C ILE A 23 -10.07 -0.29 -19.88
N THR A 24 -11.16 0.46 -19.94
CA THR A 24 -11.47 1.38 -21.04
C THR A 24 -10.95 2.80 -20.78
N GLY A 25 -10.92 3.62 -21.83
CA GLY A 25 -10.49 5.01 -21.76
C GLY A 25 -9.00 5.21 -22.08
N ARG A 26 -8.54 6.47 -22.13
CA ARG A 26 -7.17 6.84 -22.55
C ARG A 26 -6.25 7.17 -21.38
N LYS A 27 -6.79 7.65 -20.26
CA LYS A 27 -6.00 8.01 -19.07
C LYS A 27 -5.59 6.76 -18.30
N LYS A 28 -4.40 6.78 -17.72
CA LYS A 28 -3.94 5.71 -16.83
C LYS A 28 -4.66 5.74 -15.48
N ILE A 29 -4.60 4.63 -14.78
CA ILE A 29 -4.95 4.51 -13.37
C ILE A 29 -3.65 4.26 -12.62
N HIS A 30 -3.35 5.08 -11.62
CA HIS A 30 -2.19 4.93 -10.77
C HIS A 30 -2.55 4.05 -9.56
N LEU A 31 -2.00 2.84 -9.55
CA LEU A 31 -2.08 1.90 -8.43
C LEU A 31 -0.77 2.00 -7.67
N ILE A 32 -0.81 2.57 -6.48
CA ILE A 32 0.36 2.70 -5.61
C ILE A 32 0.26 1.66 -4.51
N ALA A 33 1.07 0.62 -4.62
CA ALA A 33 1.09 -0.46 -3.64
C ALA A 33 1.56 0.04 -2.26
N CYS A 34 0.85 -0.36 -1.24
CA CYS A 34 1.17 -0.12 0.17
C CYS A 34 1.12 -1.45 0.95
N GLY A 35 1.17 -1.41 2.26
CA GLY A 35 1.03 -2.60 3.08
C GLY A 35 2.03 -3.72 2.80
N GLY A 36 1.57 -4.96 2.83
CA GLY A 36 2.35 -6.15 2.50
C GLY A 36 2.68 -6.27 1.02
N THR A 37 1.79 -5.76 0.16
CA THR A 37 1.94 -5.75 -1.30
C THR A 37 3.17 -4.97 -1.73
N ALA A 38 3.43 -3.82 -1.09
CA ALA A 38 4.62 -3.02 -1.36
C ALA A 38 5.91 -3.83 -1.13
N LEU A 39 6.04 -4.49 0.04
CA LEU A 39 7.22 -5.28 0.37
C LEU A 39 7.39 -6.48 -0.58
N THR A 40 6.28 -7.07 -1.02
CA THR A 40 6.29 -8.18 -1.98
C THR A 40 6.77 -7.71 -3.35
N LEU A 41 6.27 -6.57 -3.86
CA LEU A 41 6.73 -5.98 -5.13
C LEU A 41 8.17 -5.49 -5.09
N LEU A 42 8.68 -5.10 -3.91
CA LEU A 42 10.09 -4.73 -3.68
C LEU A 42 11.02 -5.96 -3.57
N GLY A 43 10.46 -7.17 -3.51
CA GLY A 43 11.24 -8.40 -3.36
C GLY A 43 11.66 -8.73 -1.93
N TYR A 44 11.21 -7.98 -0.93
CA TYR A 44 11.56 -8.21 0.49
C TYR A 44 10.69 -9.30 1.14
N LYS A 45 9.53 -9.59 0.56
CA LYS A 45 8.66 -10.72 0.94
C LYS A 45 8.31 -11.56 -0.27
N ALA A 46 8.24 -12.86 -0.10
CA ALA A 46 7.89 -13.78 -1.18
C ALA A 46 6.42 -13.62 -1.63
N SER A 47 5.53 -13.20 -0.73
CA SER A 47 4.09 -13.12 -0.98
C SER A 47 3.36 -12.28 0.07
N THR A 48 2.16 -11.83 -0.26
CA THR A 48 1.24 -11.13 0.65
C THR A 48 -0.09 -11.89 0.81
N ALA A 49 -0.81 -11.64 1.89
CA ALA A 49 -2.14 -12.22 2.11
C ALA A 49 -3.24 -11.47 1.35
N ASP A 50 -3.15 -10.15 1.32
CA ASP A 50 -4.08 -9.24 0.67
C ASP A 50 -3.30 -8.33 -0.29
N VAL A 51 -3.99 -7.75 -1.28
CA VAL A 51 -3.41 -6.81 -2.23
C VAL A 51 -3.89 -5.40 -1.88
N ASP A 52 -2.97 -4.58 -1.36
CA ASP A 52 -3.23 -3.23 -0.90
C ASP A 52 -2.80 -2.19 -1.94
N PHE A 53 -3.74 -1.41 -2.48
CA PHE A 53 -3.45 -0.29 -3.38
C PHE A 53 -4.06 1.01 -2.91
N LEU A 54 -3.27 2.06 -2.95
CA LEU A 54 -3.71 3.44 -2.87
C LEU A 54 -3.92 3.97 -4.29
N VAL A 55 -5.07 4.62 -4.52
CA VAL A 55 -5.42 5.28 -5.79
C VAL A 55 -5.65 6.77 -5.48
N PRO A 56 -4.60 7.61 -5.62
CA PRO A 56 -4.64 8.98 -5.11
C PRO A 56 -5.63 9.90 -5.85
N ASP A 57 -5.79 9.71 -7.16
CA ASP A 57 -6.74 10.51 -7.95
C ASP A 57 -8.16 9.93 -7.84
N LYS A 58 -9.10 10.75 -7.38
CA LYS A 58 -10.51 10.35 -7.18
C LYS A 58 -11.21 9.92 -8.45
N ASN A 59 -10.88 10.52 -9.60
CA ASN A 59 -11.49 10.14 -10.87
C ASN A 59 -10.93 8.80 -11.35
N GLU A 60 -9.65 8.52 -11.12
CA GLU A 60 -9.04 7.22 -11.38
C GLU A 60 -9.63 6.15 -10.49
N TYR A 61 -9.83 6.44 -9.20
CA TYR A 61 -10.50 5.54 -8.26
C TYR A 61 -11.92 5.22 -8.71
N ALA A 62 -12.73 6.23 -9.07
CA ALA A 62 -14.08 6.02 -9.56
C ALA A 62 -14.13 5.14 -10.83
N ARG A 63 -13.19 5.36 -11.76
CA ARG A 63 -13.05 4.52 -12.97
C ARG A 63 -12.65 3.08 -12.63
N LEU A 64 -11.71 2.90 -11.70
CA LEU A 64 -11.32 1.57 -11.23
C LEU A 64 -12.50 0.84 -10.59
N VAL A 65 -13.26 1.50 -9.74
CA VAL A 65 -14.46 0.92 -9.10
C VAL A 65 -15.53 0.53 -10.15
N THR A 66 -15.75 1.37 -11.17
CA THR A 66 -16.65 1.03 -12.27
C THR A 66 -16.20 -0.22 -13.00
N PHE A 67 -14.91 -0.26 -13.38
CA PHE A 67 -14.31 -1.43 -14.03
C PHE A 67 -14.44 -2.69 -13.17
N LEU A 68 -14.15 -2.62 -11.87
CA LEU A 68 -14.23 -3.78 -10.99
C LEU A 68 -15.64 -4.36 -10.94
N LYS A 69 -16.66 -3.51 -10.83
CA LYS A 69 -18.07 -3.93 -10.85
C LYS A 69 -18.43 -4.62 -12.18
N GLU A 70 -18.03 -4.04 -13.30
CA GLU A 70 -18.23 -4.62 -14.64
C GLU A 70 -17.50 -5.94 -14.83
N ALA A 71 -16.32 -6.09 -14.22
CA ALA A 71 -15.53 -7.32 -14.21
C ALA A 71 -16.03 -8.37 -13.21
N GLY A 72 -17.13 -8.10 -12.49
CA GLY A 72 -17.76 -9.04 -11.56
C GLY A 72 -17.13 -9.08 -10.17
N TYR A 73 -16.36 -8.06 -9.77
CA TYR A 73 -15.90 -7.90 -8.40
C TYR A 73 -17.00 -7.31 -7.51
N GLU A 74 -17.12 -7.81 -6.30
CA GLU A 74 -18.05 -7.37 -5.29
C GLU A 74 -17.31 -6.66 -4.15
N GLN A 75 -17.88 -5.56 -3.67
CA GLN A 75 -17.35 -4.83 -2.54
C GLN A 75 -17.80 -5.50 -1.24
N ILE A 76 -16.85 -6.04 -0.47
CA ILE A 76 -17.11 -6.74 0.79
C ILE A 76 -17.25 -5.76 1.96
N ASN A 77 -16.42 -4.71 1.98
CA ASN A 77 -16.48 -3.62 2.95
C ASN A 77 -16.00 -2.31 2.31
N ARG A 78 -15.76 -1.26 3.10
CA ARG A 78 -15.37 0.06 2.61
C ARG A 78 -14.21 0.04 1.60
N HIS A 79 -13.23 -0.84 1.79
CA HIS A 79 -12.00 -0.89 0.95
C HIS A 79 -11.85 -2.20 0.19
N ARG A 80 -12.45 -3.30 0.69
CA ARG A 80 -12.18 -4.66 0.23
C ARG A 80 -13.07 -5.08 -0.91
N TRP A 81 -12.43 -5.63 -1.95
CA TRP A 81 -13.05 -6.14 -3.16
C TRP A 81 -12.66 -7.60 -3.38
N LYS A 82 -13.60 -8.40 -3.84
CA LYS A 82 -13.40 -9.82 -4.17
C LYS A 82 -14.24 -10.19 -5.38
N ARG A 83 -13.71 -11.04 -6.24
CA ARG A 83 -14.50 -11.68 -7.28
C ARG A 83 -14.94 -13.05 -6.83
N PRO A 84 -16.25 -13.43 -6.94
CA PRO A 84 -16.72 -14.77 -6.62
C PRO A 84 -15.94 -15.85 -7.37
N GLY A 85 -15.50 -16.88 -6.65
CA GLY A 85 -14.67 -17.96 -7.20
C GLY A 85 -13.16 -17.67 -7.26
N GLU A 86 -12.73 -16.40 -7.05
CA GLU A 86 -11.31 -16.05 -6.94
C GLU A 86 -10.85 -15.98 -5.48
N ILE A 87 -9.56 -16.21 -5.28
CA ILE A 87 -8.95 -16.20 -3.94
C ILE A 87 -8.38 -14.81 -3.60
N LEU A 88 -8.06 -14.02 -4.64
CA LEU A 88 -7.46 -12.69 -4.48
C LEU A 88 -8.42 -11.71 -3.81
N LEU A 89 -7.91 -11.03 -2.80
CA LEU A 89 -8.58 -9.94 -2.09
C LEU A 89 -7.84 -8.64 -2.37
N PHE A 90 -8.55 -7.62 -2.79
CA PHE A 90 -8.00 -6.28 -3.05
C PHE A 90 -8.54 -5.29 -2.02
N ASP A 91 -7.64 -4.63 -1.30
CA ASP A 91 -7.96 -3.49 -0.48
C ASP A 91 -7.56 -2.22 -1.24
N LEU A 92 -8.56 -1.40 -1.61
CA LEU A 92 -8.39 -0.19 -2.41
C LEU A 92 -8.69 1.04 -1.57
N PHE A 93 -7.72 1.93 -1.45
CA PHE A 93 -7.79 3.17 -0.70
C PHE A 93 -7.87 4.34 -1.66
N GLU A 94 -8.88 5.21 -1.48
CA GLU A 94 -9.05 6.42 -2.27
C GLU A 94 -8.29 7.59 -1.66
N GLY A 95 -7.64 8.40 -2.49
CA GLY A 95 -6.95 9.62 -2.07
C GLY A 95 -5.61 9.34 -1.39
N ASP A 96 -5.31 10.07 -0.32
CA ASP A 96 -4.00 10.06 0.34
C ASP A 96 -4.03 9.33 1.71
N ALA A 97 -5.05 8.50 1.96
CA ALA A 97 -5.20 7.77 3.22
C ALA A 97 -5.05 6.27 3.04
N VAL A 98 -4.17 5.66 3.83
CA VAL A 98 -4.03 4.20 3.94
C VAL A 98 -4.59 3.78 5.30
N PHE A 99 -5.71 3.06 5.31
CA PHE A 99 -6.53 2.80 6.51
C PHE A 99 -6.93 4.12 7.19
N THR A 100 -6.40 4.40 8.37
CA THR A 100 -6.65 5.61 9.15
C THR A 100 -5.55 6.65 9.01
N THR A 101 -4.42 6.32 8.39
CA THR A 101 -3.25 7.20 8.27
C THR A 101 -3.37 8.07 7.04
N HIS A 102 -3.49 9.39 7.23
CA HIS A 102 -3.44 10.38 6.16
C HIS A 102 -1.99 10.76 5.86
N LEU A 103 -1.59 10.58 4.60
CA LEU A 103 -0.29 11.06 4.12
C LEU A 103 -0.32 12.58 3.93
N LEU A 104 0.75 13.26 4.32
CA LEU A 104 0.83 14.73 4.24
C LEU A 104 1.08 15.26 2.83
N ALA A 105 1.49 14.37 1.92
CA ALA A 105 1.71 14.70 0.53
C ALA A 105 1.17 13.59 -0.36
N SER A 106 0.71 13.96 -1.56
CA SER A 106 0.16 12.98 -2.49
C SER A 106 1.23 11.96 -2.90
N PRO A 107 0.90 10.67 -2.93
CA PRO A 107 1.78 9.64 -3.49
C PRO A 107 2.17 9.86 -4.95
N LEU A 108 1.47 10.74 -5.67
CA LEU A 108 1.80 11.09 -7.05
C LEU A 108 2.87 12.19 -7.18
N GLU A 109 3.22 12.86 -6.08
CA GLU A 109 4.29 13.84 -6.08
C GLU A 109 5.66 13.19 -6.33
N PRO A 110 6.63 13.94 -6.90
CA PRO A 110 7.98 13.45 -7.13
C PRO A 110 8.63 12.88 -5.86
N GLY A 111 9.18 11.66 -5.96
CA GLY A 111 9.84 10.99 -4.82
C GLY A 111 8.89 10.33 -3.82
N ARG A 112 7.56 10.44 -3.99
CA ARG A 112 6.58 9.82 -3.08
C ARG A 112 6.21 8.40 -3.45
N ASN A 113 6.50 7.96 -4.67
CA ASN A 113 6.39 6.58 -5.09
C ASN A 113 7.56 6.17 -5.97
N ARG A 114 7.80 4.87 -6.09
CA ARG A 114 8.75 4.25 -7.00
C ARG A 114 8.00 3.42 -8.04
N LYS A 115 8.22 3.69 -9.34
CA LYS A 115 7.64 2.92 -10.42
C LYS A 115 8.17 1.49 -10.40
N ILE A 116 7.26 0.52 -10.43
CA ILE A 116 7.55 -0.91 -10.58
C ILE A 116 7.31 -1.33 -12.02
N ARG A 117 6.15 -0.99 -12.56
CA ARG A 117 5.77 -1.36 -13.93
C ARG A 117 4.79 -0.37 -14.52
N GLU A 118 4.88 -0.20 -15.83
CA GLU A 118 3.95 0.62 -16.57
C GLU A 118 3.30 -0.21 -17.68
N PHE A 119 1.97 -0.33 -17.60
CA PHE A 119 1.13 -0.94 -18.61
C PHE A 119 0.52 0.17 -19.50
N LYS A 120 -0.36 -0.19 -20.41
CA LYS A 120 -1.03 0.80 -21.29
C LYS A 120 -1.98 1.71 -20.52
N LYS A 121 -2.74 1.12 -19.59
CA LYS A 121 -3.80 1.78 -18.81
C LYS A 121 -3.53 1.84 -17.32
N ILE A 122 -2.56 1.08 -16.82
CA ILE A 122 -2.20 1.01 -15.42
C ILE A 122 -0.75 1.46 -15.22
N TYR A 123 -0.54 2.35 -14.29
CA TYR A 123 0.76 2.63 -13.69
C TYR A 123 0.81 1.89 -12.34
N LEU A 124 1.77 1.00 -12.17
CA LEU A 124 2.03 0.31 -10.91
C LEU A 124 3.25 0.93 -10.24
N GLY A 125 3.02 1.56 -9.11
CA GLY A 125 4.05 2.10 -8.22
C GLY A 125 4.02 1.43 -6.84
N VAL A 126 5.05 1.72 -6.05
CA VAL A 126 5.13 1.39 -4.62
C VAL A 126 5.33 2.70 -3.86
N LEU A 127 4.60 2.88 -2.78
CA LEU A 127 4.76 4.00 -1.87
C LEU A 127 6.21 4.09 -1.39
N ASN A 128 6.77 5.29 -1.22
CA ASN A 128 8.15 5.44 -0.74
C ASN A 128 8.34 4.82 0.65
N SER A 129 9.56 4.46 0.98
CA SER A 129 9.87 3.67 2.17
C SER A 129 9.53 4.40 3.47
N ILE A 130 9.65 5.73 3.52
CA ILE A 130 9.28 6.53 4.70
C ILE A 130 7.77 6.49 4.92
N ASP A 131 6.95 6.72 3.88
CA ASP A 131 5.49 6.66 3.99
C ASP A 131 5.00 5.23 4.28
N LEU A 132 5.67 4.20 3.75
CA LEU A 132 5.41 2.80 4.12
C LEU A 132 5.64 2.57 5.62
N ILE A 133 6.76 3.04 6.17
CA ILE A 133 7.07 2.92 7.60
C ILE A 133 6.03 3.67 8.43
N ILE A 134 5.68 4.91 8.05
CA ILE A 134 4.68 5.71 8.75
C ILE A 134 3.35 4.96 8.82
N THR A 135 2.79 4.53 7.67
CA THR A 135 1.49 3.85 7.62
C THR A 135 1.48 2.53 8.40
N LYS A 136 2.59 1.82 8.48
CA LYS A 136 2.73 0.58 9.24
C LYS A 136 2.85 0.84 10.74
N LEU A 137 3.70 1.77 11.16
CA LEU A 137 3.90 2.07 12.57
C LEU A 137 2.67 2.74 13.21
N PHE A 138 1.84 3.44 12.44
CA PHE A 138 0.57 3.98 12.93
C PHE A 138 -0.40 2.86 13.34
N ARG A 139 -0.43 1.73 12.63
CA ARG A 139 -1.13 0.51 13.09
C ARG A 139 -0.37 -0.17 14.23
N GLY A 140 0.93 -0.36 14.07
CA GLY A 140 1.87 -0.78 15.10
C GLY A 140 1.69 -2.20 15.62
N ASN A 141 1.16 -3.13 14.82
CA ASN A 141 1.12 -4.54 15.19
C ASN A 141 2.48 -5.22 14.99
N ALA A 142 2.64 -6.46 15.47
CA ALA A 142 3.92 -7.17 15.41
C ALA A 142 4.42 -7.36 13.97
N VAL A 143 3.52 -7.69 13.03
CA VAL A 143 3.87 -7.88 11.62
C VAL A 143 4.32 -6.55 11.00
N ASP A 144 3.67 -5.43 11.35
CA ASP A 144 4.05 -4.11 10.86
C ASP A 144 5.44 -3.71 11.36
N MET A 145 5.79 -4.03 12.61
CA MET A 145 7.13 -3.79 13.16
C MET A 145 8.20 -4.60 12.43
N ASP A 146 7.93 -5.87 12.13
CA ASP A 146 8.84 -6.73 11.36
C ASP A 146 9.00 -6.24 9.92
N ASP A 147 7.93 -5.80 9.29
CA ASP A 147 7.93 -5.22 7.95
C ASP A 147 8.74 -3.91 7.91
N CYS A 148 8.61 -3.04 8.92
CA CYS A 148 9.41 -1.82 9.03
C CYS A 148 10.90 -2.13 9.21
N LYS A 149 11.24 -3.19 9.97
CA LYS A 149 12.62 -3.65 10.10
C LYS A 149 13.18 -4.10 8.75
N LEU A 150 12.44 -4.90 7.98
CA LEU A 150 12.84 -5.30 6.63
C LEU A 150 13.08 -4.08 5.71
N LEU A 151 12.26 -3.05 5.79
CA LEU A 151 12.46 -1.81 5.01
C LEU A 151 13.77 -1.13 5.40
N VAL A 152 14.05 -0.97 6.68
CA VAL A 152 15.29 -0.33 7.17
C VAL A 152 16.55 -1.13 6.81
N GLU A 153 16.46 -2.46 6.79
CA GLU A 153 17.59 -3.35 6.42
C GLU A 153 17.90 -3.33 4.91
N ASN A 154 16.91 -2.98 4.07
CA ASN A 154 17.05 -3.09 2.62
C ASN A 154 16.96 -1.75 1.87
N GLU A 155 16.55 -0.66 2.52
CA GLU A 155 16.40 0.66 1.92
C GLU A 155 17.24 1.71 2.66
N PRO A 156 17.84 2.68 1.95
CA PRO A 156 18.55 3.79 2.59
C PRO A 156 17.53 4.75 3.24
N ILE A 157 17.27 4.56 4.53
CA ILE A 157 16.32 5.40 5.28
C ILE A 157 17.03 6.59 5.91
N ASN A 158 16.60 7.81 5.57
CA ASN A 158 16.98 9.00 6.32
C ASN A 158 16.13 9.07 7.60
N PHE A 159 16.72 8.71 8.74
CA PHE A 159 16.02 8.66 10.02
C PHE A 159 15.59 10.02 10.54
N ASP A 160 16.28 11.10 10.21
CA ASP A 160 15.88 12.44 10.63
C ASP A 160 14.64 12.89 9.85
N GLU A 161 14.60 12.61 8.56
CA GLU A 161 13.40 12.82 7.74
C GLU A 161 12.24 11.94 8.20
N LEU A 162 12.48 10.65 8.45
CA LEU A 162 11.45 9.74 8.97
C LEU A 162 10.84 10.28 10.27
N LYS A 163 11.67 10.67 11.25
CA LYS A 163 11.20 11.19 12.53
C LYS A 163 10.43 12.49 12.38
N ALA A 164 10.89 13.41 11.52
CA ALA A 164 10.23 14.68 11.28
C ALA A 164 8.84 14.45 10.67
N ARG A 165 8.76 13.72 9.56
CA ARG A 165 7.51 13.42 8.87
C ARG A 165 6.55 12.58 9.71
N TYR A 166 7.07 11.63 10.48
CA TYR A 166 6.26 10.82 11.39
C TYR A 166 5.57 11.68 12.44
N LYS A 167 6.32 12.58 13.08
CA LYS A 167 5.77 13.49 14.11
C LYS A 167 4.73 14.45 13.52
N GLU A 168 5.03 15.03 12.37
CA GLU A 168 4.10 15.90 11.64
C GLU A 168 2.79 15.16 11.30
N THR A 169 2.89 13.92 10.78
CA THR A 169 1.71 13.09 10.50
C THR A 169 0.93 12.77 11.79
N ALA A 170 1.63 12.53 12.91
CA ALA A 170 1.01 12.21 14.19
C ALA A 170 0.19 13.37 14.78
N GLU A 171 0.44 14.62 14.40
CA GLU A 171 -0.35 15.78 14.83
C GLU A 171 -1.82 15.72 14.39
N TYR A 172 -2.10 14.97 13.32
CA TYR A 172 -3.45 14.78 12.77
C TYR A 172 -4.15 13.52 13.29
N GLU A 173 -3.50 12.77 14.20
CA GLU A 173 -4.05 11.54 14.77
C GLU A 173 -4.74 11.77 16.11
N THR A 174 -5.92 11.18 16.28
CA THR A 174 -6.64 11.21 17.56
C THR A 174 -5.94 10.43 18.68
N SER A 175 -5.08 9.48 18.32
CA SER A 175 -4.30 8.62 19.25
C SER A 175 -2.81 8.95 19.18
N GLN A 176 -2.44 10.24 19.21
CA GLN A 176 -1.07 10.72 19.02
C GLN A 176 -0.07 10.03 19.95
N ASP A 177 -0.36 9.89 21.24
CA ASP A 177 0.53 9.23 22.22
C ASP A 177 0.84 7.78 21.84
N LYS A 178 -0.16 7.06 21.31
CA LYS A 178 0.02 5.67 20.86
C LYS A 178 0.99 5.59 19.68
N VAL A 179 0.76 6.41 18.65
CA VAL A 179 1.61 6.35 17.47
C VAL A 179 3.03 6.84 17.74
N LEU A 180 3.22 7.86 18.58
CA LEU A 180 4.54 8.30 19.00
C LEU A 180 5.29 7.21 19.78
N ARG A 181 4.61 6.50 20.68
CA ARG A 181 5.19 5.33 21.38
C ARG A 181 5.59 4.23 20.41
N ASN A 182 4.81 3.97 19.36
CA ASN A 182 5.16 2.98 18.33
C ASN A 182 6.48 3.34 17.64
N LEU A 183 6.72 4.61 17.34
CA LEU A 183 7.99 5.07 16.78
C LEU A 183 9.16 4.83 17.75
N GLU A 184 9.00 5.18 19.03
CA GLU A 184 10.04 4.96 20.03
C GLU A 184 10.41 3.49 20.17
N VAL A 185 9.41 2.61 20.29
CA VAL A 185 9.60 1.16 20.38
C VAL A 185 10.33 0.64 19.13
N PHE A 186 9.93 1.10 17.94
CA PHE A 186 10.59 0.72 16.69
C PHE A 186 12.05 1.15 16.66
N LEU A 187 12.35 2.41 16.99
CA LEU A 187 13.73 2.92 17.00
C LEU A 187 14.63 2.17 17.98
N GLN A 188 14.12 1.82 19.16
CA GLN A 188 14.85 0.99 20.13
C GLN A 188 15.11 -0.44 19.62
N ARG A 189 14.19 -0.97 18.81
CA ARG A 189 14.30 -2.34 18.27
C ARG A 189 15.34 -2.46 17.15
N ILE A 190 15.55 -1.42 16.35
CA ILE A 190 16.52 -1.43 15.26
C ILE A 190 17.95 -1.02 15.69
N GLN A 191 18.12 -0.50 16.92
CA GLN A 191 19.43 -0.18 17.50
C GLN A 191 20.09 -1.38 18.19
N LYS A 192 19.35 -2.47 18.40
CA LYS A 192 19.82 -3.73 18.98
C LYS A 192 20.27 -4.70 17.89
#